data_07303c29185d45a583207f546f5e7181
#
_entry.id   07303c29185d45a583207f546f5e7181
#
_cell.length_a   1.000
_cell.length_b   1.000
_cell.length_c   1.000
_cell.angle_alpha   90.00
_cell.angle_beta   90.00
_cell.angle_gamma   90.00
#
_symmetry.space_group_name_H-M   'P 1'
#
loop_
_entity.id
_entity.type
_entity.pdbx_description
1 polymer ?
#
loop_
_entity_poly.entity_id
_entity_poly.type
_entity_poly.pdbx_seq_one_letter_code
_entity_poly.pdbx_strand_id
1 'polypeptide(L)'
;MRGLLCFVFSWFLALSSGQAQETRLEDLQHKTILVFTPHPDDDVFGAGGTIALLNRNHNQVLIVVYTNDDKGSYDPDMSSQRLARIRRAEQEASEGLLGTPKQNILWMGYDDGMLEYAPQPKLTEEATAIIRRIRPDVLLSVDPGEWYERWHKTDHRMAAFNTMDAVRAAEFWLYFPNQRLQQGLEPYKVPEMYFFYPAPQEANYFVNIESVAELKFEAAAKQVSQFEPAVNQYRPDWAPEDLKKAKEEMRKQQPKREGHYVEAFRRATEFNQY
;
A
#
# COMPACT_ATOMS: atom_id res chain seq x y z
N MET A 1 -23.71 -79.37 -4.58
CA MET A 1 -23.21 -78.26 -3.78
C MET A 1 -22.62 -77.22 -4.75
N ARG A 2 -23.34 -76.11 -4.99
CA ARG A 2 -22.92 -75.04 -5.90
C ARG A 2 -22.44 -73.87 -5.04
N GLY A 3 -21.16 -73.54 -5.07
CA GLY A 3 -20.60 -72.38 -4.38
C GLY A 3 -20.82 -71.12 -5.18
N LEU A 4 -21.43 -70.10 -4.55
CA LEU A 4 -21.68 -68.78 -5.07
C LEU A 4 -20.49 -67.88 -4.74
N LEU A 5 -19.72 -67.46 -5.76
CA LEU A 5 -18.70 -66.44 -5.59
C LEU A 5 -19.33 -65.05 -5.66
N CYS A 6 -19.36 -64.32 -4.54
CA CYS A 6 -19.68 -62.91 -4.54
C CYS A 6 -18.45 -62.07 -4.88
N PHE A 7 -18.48 -61.38 -6.02
CA PHE A 7 -17.51 -60.35 -6.37
C PHE A 7 -17.95 -59.03 -5.70
N VAL A 8 -17.15 -58.55 -4.73
CA VAL A 8 -17.31 -57.21 -4.16
C VAL A 8 -16.52 -56.23 -5.03
N PHE A 9 -17.19 -55.39 -5.77
CA PHE A 9 -16.60 -54.27 -6.52
C PHE A 9 -16.40 -53.11 -5.55
N SER A 10 -15.18 -52.91 -5.07
CA SER A 10 -14.78 -51.72 -4.32
C SER A 10 -14.59 -50.54 -5.27
N TRP A 11 -15.54 -49.61 -5.27
CA TRP A 11 -15.36 -48.32 -5.92
C TRP A 11 -14.41 -47.46 -5.08
N PHE A 12 -13.20 -47.30 -5.53
CA PHE A 12 -12.29 -46.24 -5.03
C PHE A 12 -12.77 -44.90 -5.63
N LEU A 13 -13.47 -44.09 -4.87
CA LEU A 13 -13.64 -42.66 -5.15
C LEU A 13 -12.30 -41.99 -4.89
N ALA A 14 -11.56 -41.70 -5.95
CA ALA A 14 -10.42 -40.78 -5.90
C ALA A 14 -10.97 -39.37 -5.65
N LEU A 15 -10.98 -38.93 -4.38
CA LEU A 15 -11.13 -37.54 -4.03
C LEU A 15 -9.87 -36.82 -4.54
N SER A 16 -9.97 -36.22 -5.74
CA SER A 16 -8.99 -35.23 -6.16
C SER A 16 -9.15 -34.02 -5.24
N SER A 17 -8.27 -33.86 -4.27
CA SER A 17 -8.07 -32.61 -3.56
C SER A 17 -7.54 -31.60 -4.56
N GLY A 18 -8.45 -30.94 -5.29
CA GLY A 18 -8.14 -29.74 -6.02
C GLY A 18 -7.66 -28.72 -5.00
N GLN A 19 -6.36 -28.48 -4.91
CA GLN A 19 -5.88 -27.28 -4.25
C GLN A 19 -6.52 -26.11 -4.98
N ALA A 20 -7.42 -25.40 -4.30
CA ALA A 20 -7.95 -24.14 -4.81
C ALA A 20 -6.73 -23.27 -5.14
N GLN A 21 -6.58 -22.89 -6.40
CA GLN A 21 -5.51 -21.99 -6.80
C GLN A 21 -5.70 -20.69 -6.01
N GLU A 22 -4.69 -20.31 -5.25
CA GLU A 22 -4.73 -19.09 -4.45
C GLU A 22 -4.94 -17.90 -5.38
N THR A 23 -5.98 -17.08 -5.09
CA THR A 23 -6.28 -15.89 -5.90
C THR A 23 -5.14 -14.89 -5.72
N ARG A 24 -4.60 -14.42 -6.84
CA ARG A 24 -3.53 -13.41 -6.82
C ARG A 24 -4.09 -12.06 -6.36
N LEU A 25 -3.21 -11.22 -5.78
CA LEU A 25 -3.58 -9.86 -5.31
C LEU A 25 -4.28 -9.05 -6.40
N GLU A 26 -3.71 -9.03 -7.59
CA GLU A 26 -4.24 -8.28 -8.74
C GLU A 26 -5.56 -8.81 -9.29
N ASP A 27 -5.95 -10.04 -8.95
CA ASP A 27 -7.19 -10.69 -9.41
C ASP A 27 -8.31 -10.62 -8.36
N LEU A 28 -8.04 -10.06 -7.19
CA LEU A 28 -9.05 -9.90 -6.14
C LEU A 28 -10.23 -9.04 -6.63
N GLN A 29 -11.43 -9.37 -6.18
CA GLN A 29 -12.66 -8.64 -6.49
C GLN A 29 -13.52 -8.46 -5.23
N HIS A 30 -14.18 -7.30 -5.15
CA HIS A 30 -15.12 -6.96 -4.07
C HIS A 30 -14.50 -7.07 -2.66
N LYS A 31 -13.22 -6.76 -2.56
CA LYS A 31 -12.44 -6.76 -1.32
C LYS A 31 -12.20 -5.34 -0.82
N THR A 32 -11.93 -5.22 0.47
CA THR A 32 -11.48 -3.99 1.09
C THR A 32 -9.97 -4.02 1.20
N ILE A 33 -9.31 -3.07 0.57
CA ILE A 33 -7.85 -2.93 0.53
C ILE A 33 -7.48 -1.66 1.29
N LEU A 34 -6.60 -1.79 2.27
CA LEU A 34 -6.10 -0.67 3.06
C LEU A 34 -4.63 -0.45 2.77
N VAL A 35 -4.26 0.73 2.33
CA VAL A 35 -2.88 1.11 2.01
C VAL A 35 -2.41 2.15 2.99
N PHE A 36 -1.34 1.86 3.74
CA PHE A 36 -0.66 2.85 4.57
C PHE A 36 0.57 3.37 3.82
N THR A 37 0.67 4.69 3.70
CA THR A 37 1.77 5.38 3.02
C THR A 37 2.37 6.46 3.91
N PRO A 38 3.71 6.60 3.97
CA PRO A 38 4.37 7.64 4.78
C PRO A 38 4.02 9.05 4.31
N HIS A 39 4.19 9.29 3.00
CA HIS A 39 3.94 10.58 2.37
C HIS A 39 2.94 10.47 1.23
N PRO A 40 2.31 11.58 0.83
CA PRO A 40 1.65 11.67 -0.47
C PRO A 40 2.64 11.30 -1.58
N ASP A 41 2.33 10.33 -2.42
CA ASP A 41 3.11 9.80 -3.54
C ASP A 41 3.74 8.40 -3.37
N ASP A 42 4.18 8.02 -2.18
CA ASP A 42 4.90 6.74 -1.98
C ASP A 42 4.05 5.52 -2.41
N ASP A 43 2.75 5.54 -2.16
CA ASP A 43 1.79 4.54 -2.63
C ASP A 43 1.66 4.53 -4.16
N VAL A 44 1.67 5.71 -4.78
CA VAL A 44 1.60 5.86 -6.24
C VAL A 44 2.87 5.31 -6.91
N PHE A 45 4.05 5.66 -6.37
CA PHE A 45 5.31 5.15 -6.91
C PHE A 45 5.53 3.67 -6.60
N GLY A 46 5.18 3.23 -5.39
CA GLY A 46 5.42 1.86 -4.93
C GLY A 46 4.40 0.84 -5.43
N ALA A 47 3.12 1.23 -5.52
CA ALA A 47 1.99 0.32 -5.74
C ALA A 47 0.90 0.87 -6.69
N GLY A 48 1.13 2.00 -7.37
CA GLY A 48 0.08 2.69 -8.15
C GLY A 48 -0.54 1.84 -9.25
N GLY A 49 0.25 1.02 -9.95
CA GLY A 49 -0.29 0.07 -10.93
C GLY A 49 -1.16 -1.01 -10.29
N THR A 50 -0.74 -1.54 -9.15
CA THR A 50 -1.53 -2.51 -8.36
C THR A 50 -2.81 -1.87 -7.85
N ILE A 51 -2.76 -0.63 -7.32
CA ILE A 51 -3.94 0.14 -6.90
C ILE A 51 -4.94 0.31 -8.07
N ALA A 52 -4.44 0.67 -9.26
CA ALA A 52 -5.27 0.80 -10.46
C ALA A 52 -5.95 -0.52 -10.85
N LEU A 53 -5.21 -1.66 -10.80
CA LEU A 53 -5.77 -2.99 -11.05
C LEU A 53 -6.85 -3.35 -10.04
N LEU A 54 -6.58 -3.14 -8.75
CA LEU A 54 -7.51 -3.41 -7.67
C LEU A 54 -8.81 -2.59 -7.81
N ASN A 55 -8.71 -1.29 -8.08
CA ASN A 55 -9.87 -0.43 -8.32
C ASN A 55 -10.65 -0.88 -9.57
N ARG A 56 -9.96 -1.22 -10.67
CA ARG A 56 -10.57 -1.73 -11.89
C ARG A 56 -11.35 -3.03 -11.65
N ASN A 57 -10.89 -3.85 -10.71
CA ASN A 57 -11.52 -5.10 -10.32
C ASN A 57 -12.58 -4.92 -9.21
N HIS A 58 -13.12 -3.71 -9.04
CA HIS A 58 -14.21 -3.39 -8.11
C HIS A 58 -13.89 -3.63 -6.63
N ASN A 59 -12.62 -3.55 -6.24
CA ASN A 59 -12.26 -3.52 -4.82
C ASN A 59 -12.46 -2.11 -4.26
N GLN A 60 -12.70 -2.01 -2.97
CA GLN A 60 -12.68 -0.75 -2.25
C GLN A 60 -11.27 -0.48 -1.74
N VAL A 61 -10.55 0.43 -2.40
CA VAL A 61 -9.22 0.86 -1.96
C VAL A 61 -9.34 2.09 -1.08
N LEU A 62 -8.69 2.05 0.09
CA LEU A 62 -8.57 3.18 1.01
C LEU A 62 -7.08 3.45 1.26
N ILE A 63 -6.71 4.72 1.20
CA ILE A 63 -5.32 5.17 1.42
C ILE A 63 -5.26 5.90 2.76
N VAL A 64 -4.28 5.55 3.59
CA VAL A 64 -3.97 6.25 4.85
C VAL A 64 -2.61 6.90 4.71
N VAL A 65 -2.59 8.23 4.69
CA VAL A 65 -1.38 9.03 4.58
C VAL A 65 -0.97 9.50 5.96
N TYR A 66 0.23 9.12 6.40
CA TYR A 66 0.74 9.48 7.72
C TYR A 66 1.06 10.96 7.82
N THR A 67 1.84 11.50 6.88
CA THR A 67 2.33 12.88 6.95
C THR A 67 1.74 13.78 5.87
N ASN A 68 1.93 15.06 6.06
CA ASN A 68 1.48 16.09 5.12
C ASN A 68 2.56 16.46 4.08
N ASP A 69 3.76 15.89 4.18
CA ASP A 69 4.92 16.09 3.28
C ASP A 69 5.24 17.59 3.05
N ASP A 70 5.28 18.35 4.14
CA ASP A 70 5.35 19.81 4.14
C ASP A 70 6.76 20.41 4.09
N LYS A 71 7.80 19.58 3.87
CA LYS A 71 9.22 20.01 3.92
C LYS A 71 10.03 19.70 2.67
N GLY A 72 9.52 18.91 1.75
CA GLY A 72 10.22 18.45 0.55
C GLY A 72 10.27 19.48 -0.58
N SER A 73 10.77 20.70 -0.37
CA SER A 73 10.93 21.71 -1.43
C SER A 73 12.25 22.50 -1.28
N TYR A 74 12.88 22.83 -2.39
CA TYR A 74 14.02 23.75 -2.46
C TYR A 74 13.61 25.18 -2.85
N ASP A 75 12.32 25.44 -3.11
CA ASP A 75 11.79 26.77 -3.43
C ASP A 75 11.84 27.67 -2.18
N PRO A 76 12.68 28.74 -2.16
CA PRO A 76 12.82 29.60 -1.00
C PRO A 76 11.54 30.40 -0.67
N ASP A 77 10.61 30.53 -1.61
CA ASP A 77 9.32 31.18 -1.43
C ASP A 77 8.20 30.22 -1.00
N MET A 78 8.52 28.95 -0.79
CA MET A 78 7.60 27.92 -0.32
C MET A 78 7.46 27.97 1.20
N SER A 79 6.24 27.96 1.71
CA SER A 79 5.98 27.70 3.13
C SER A 79 5.45 26.27 3.35
N SER A 80 5.72 25.70 4.54
CA SER A 80 5.22 24.36 4.91
C SER A 80 3.71 24.24 4.70
N GLN A 81 2.92 25.22 5.12
CA GLN A 81 1.46 25.20 4.95
C GLN A 81 1.03 25.26 3.48
N ARG A 82 1.78 25.97 2.64
CA ARG A 82 1.53 26.02 1.20
C ARG A 82 1.86 24.66 0.57
N LEU A 83 3.02 24.09 0.88
CA LEU A 83 3.44 22.82 0.36
C LEU A 83 2.47 21.70 0.77
N ALA A 84 2.10 21.59 2.04
CA ALA A 84 1.12 20.61 2.51
C ALA A 84 -0.21 20.64 1.73
N ARG A 85 -0.72 21.83 1.38
CA ARG A 85 -1.93 21.95 0.55
C ARG A 85 -1.70 21.47 -0.89
N ILE A 86 -0.53 21.78 -1.45
CA ILE A 86 -0.15 21.34 -2.80
C ILE A 86 -0.05 19.80 -2.83
N ARG A 87 0.71 19.21 -1.90
CA ARG A 87 0.91 17.78 -1.80
C ARG A 87 -0.40 17.03 -1.64
N ARG A 88 -1.30 17.57 -0.81
CA ARG A 88 -2.64 17.00 -0.67
C ARG A 88 -3.44 17.02 -1.98
N ALA A 89 -3.41 18.11 -2.70
CA ALA A 89 -4.11 18.21 -3.99
C ALA A 89 -3.51 17.30 -5.05
N GLU A 90 -2.19 17.17 -5.08
CA GLU A 90 -1.46 16.27 -5.96
C GLU A 90 -1.81 14.81 -5.68
N GLN A 91 -1.84 14.40 -4.41
CA GLN A 91 -2.24 13.04 -4.00
C GLN A 91 -3.70 12.74 -4.37
N GLU A 92 -4.63 13.66 -4.08
CA GLU A 92 -6.03 13.50 -4.46
C GLU A 92 -6.20 13.36 -5.98
N ALA A 93 -5.40 14.10 -6.77
CA ALA A 93 -5.41 14.01 -8.23
C ALA A 93 -4.79 12.71 -8.75
N SER A 94 -3.67 12.25 -8.16
CA SER A 94 -3.02 10.98 -8.49
C SER A 94 -3.95 9.81 -8.23
N GLU A 95 -4.45 9.70 -7.00
CA GLU A 95 -5.31 8.61 -6.59
C GLU A 95 -6.64 8.60 -7.36
N GLY A 96 -7.18 9.78 -7.69
CA GLY A 96 -8.36 9.90 -8.55
C GLY A 96 -8.16 9.28 -9.93
N LEU A 97 -6.96 9.39 -10.53
CA LEU A 97 -6.61 8.71 -11.78
C LEU A 97 -6.49 7.19 -11.60
N LEU A 98 -5.99 6.73 -10.47
CA LEU A 98 -5.88 5.30 -10.17
C LEU A 98 -7.23 4.66 -9.79
N GLY A 99 -8.29 5.46 -9.68
CA GLY A 99 -9.64 5.01 -9.36
C GLY A 99 -10.02 5.10 -7.89
N THR A 100 -9.15 5.63 -7.03
CA THR A 100 -9.43 5.86 -5.61
C THR A 100 -10.03 7.25 -5.41
N PRO A 101 -11.31 7.38 -5.02
CA PRO A 101 -11.92 8.67 -4.82
C PRO A 101 -11.40 9.35 -3.54
N LYS A 102 -11.33 10.69 -3.53
CA LYS A 102 -10.74 11.47 -2.44
C LYS A 102 -11.31 11.21 -1.04
N GLN A 103 -12.57 10.80 -0.93
CA GLN A 103 -13.17 10.43 0.36
C GLN A 103 -12.61 9.12 0.93
N ASN A 104 -11.90 8.33 0.13
CA ASN A 104 -11.20 7.13 0.54
C ASN A 104 -9.74 7.41 0.96
N ILE A 105 -9.31 8.67 0.94
CA ILE A 105 -7.98 9.08 1.40
C ILE A 105 -8.11 9.64 2.81
N LEU A 106 -7.54 8.93 3.78
CA LEU A 106 -7.52 9.29 5.19
C LEU A 106 -6.18 9.94 5.52
N TRP A 107 -6.21 11.11 6.11
CA TRP A 107 -5.03 11.88 6.48
C TRP A 107 -4.84 11.83 8.00
N MET A 108 -3.70 11.29 8.46
CA MET A 108 -3.36 11.29 9.89
C MET A 108 -2.84 12.66 10.34
N GLY A 109 -2.27 13.44 9.41
CA GLY A 109 -1.96 14.86 9.63
C GLY A 109 -0.68 15.13 10.42
N TYR A 110 0.25 14.20 10.46
CA TYR A 110 1.56 14.41 11.06
C TYR A 110 2.45 15.25 10.14
N ASP A 111 3.37 16.01 10.74
CA ASP A 111 4.35 16.79 9.98
C ASP A 111 5.41 15.90 9.36
N ASP A 112 5.88 16.26 8.16
CA ASP A 112 6.96 15.57 7.45
C ASP A 112 8.26 15.57 8.28
N GLY A 113 8.96 14.43 8.29
CA GLY A 113 10.19 14.21 9.04
C GLY A 113 10.00 14.10 10.57
N MET A 114 8.74 14.04 11.06
CA MET A 114 8.44 14.13 12.49
C MET A 114 7.79 12.88 13.10
N LEU A 115 7.56 11.80 12.33
CA LEU A 115 6.94 10.59 12.88
C LEU A 115 7.77 9.94 13.98
N GLU A 116 9.11 10.02 13.91
CA GLU A 116 10.02 9.50 14.94
C GLU A 116 9.83 10.21 16.29
N TYR A 117 9.41 11.47 16.25
CA TYR A 117 9.18 12.31 17.43
C TYR A 117 7.71 12.34 17.88
N ALA A 118 6.82 11.76 17.11
CA ALA A 118 5.42 11.63 17.49
C ALA A 118 5.29 10.73 18.73
N PRO A 119 4.29 10.97 19.61
CA PRO A 119 4.01 10.05 20.71
C PRO A 119 3.63 8.67 20.16
N GLN A 120 4.58 7.74 20.15
CA GLN A 120 4.43 6.41 19.50
C GLN A 120 3.17 5.66 19.93
N PRO A 121 2.79 5.62 21.24
CA PRO A 121 1.55 4.96 21.64
C PRO A 121 0.30 5.56 20.98
N LYS A 122 0.27 6.90 20.79
CA LYS A 122 -0.84 7.58 20.12
C LYS A 122 -0.89 7.27 18.63
N LEU A 123 0.27 7.31 17.96
CA LEU A 123 0.39 6.99 16.55
C LEU A 123 -0.11 5.56 16.27
N THR A 124 0.32 4.60 17.10
CA THR A 124 -0.12 3.21 17.00
C THR A 124 -1.61 3.07 17.32
N GLU A 125 -2.13 3.80 18.32
CA GLU A 125 -3.55 3.77 18.66
C GLU A 125 -4.44 4.24 17.50
N GLU A 126 -4.06 5.33 16.85
CA GLU A 126 -4.78 5.89 15.70
C GLU A 126 -4.79 4.92 14.51
N ALA A 127 -3.64 4.36 14.14
CA ALA A 127 -3.54 3.37 13.08
C ALA A 127 -4.34 2.09 13.41
N THR A 128 -4.27 1.62 14.67
CA THR A 128 -5.06 0.48 15.16
C THR A 128 -6.56 0.73 15.03
N ALA A 129 -7.03 1.94 15.38
CA ALA A 129 -8.45 2.30 15.25
C ALA A 129 -8.91 2.27 13.79
N ILE A 130 -8.06 2.73 12.86
CA ILE A 130 -8.33 2.68 11.42
C ILE A 130 -8.49 1.22 10.97
N ILE A 131 -7.54 0.34 11.31
CA ILE A 131 -7.58 -1.08 10.95
C ILE A 131 -8.84 -1.76 11.50
N ARG A 132 -9.17 -1.57 12.78
CA ARG A 132 -10.36 -2.15 13.43
C ARG A 132 -11.67 -1.65 12.82
N ARG A 133 -11.72 -0.40 12.38
CA ARG A 133 -12.89 0.21 11.76
C ARG A 133 -13.11 -0.28 10.34
N ILE A 134 -12.04 -0.36 9.55
CA ILE A 134 -12.09 -0.70 8.13
C ILE A 134 -12.15 -2.21 7.92
N ARG A 135 -11.46 -3.00 8.76
CA ARG A 135 -11.40 -4.47 8.67
C ARG A 135 -10.98 -4.95 7.28
N PRO A 136 -9.80 -4.55 6.80
CA PRO A 136 -9.38 -4.82 5.42
C PRO A 136 -9.12 -6.30 5.16
N ASP A 137 -9.51 -6.79 3.97
CA ASP A 137 -9.12 -8.13 3.50
C ASP A 137 -7.61 -8.20 3.22
N VAL A 138 -7.04 -7.09 2.73
CA VAL A 138 -5.61 -6.96 2.43
C VAL A 138 -5.10 -5.61 2.92
N LEU A 139 -3.90 -5.59 3.48
CA LEU A 139 -3.18 -4.38 3.85
C LEU A 139 -1.89 -4.26 3.06
N LEU A 140 -1.66 -3.08 2.47
CA LEU A 140 -0.41 -2.69 1.85
C LEU A 140 0.29 -1.64 2.70
N SER A 141 1.61 -1.68 2.80
CA SER A 141 2.42 -0.67 3.49
C SER A 141 3.82 -0.61 2.92
N VAL A 142 4.58 0.42 3.29
CA VAL A 142 6.04 0.42 3.08
C VAL A 142 6.66 -0.78 3.80
N ASP A 143 7.66 -1.39 3.18
CA ASP A 143 8.35 -2.53 3.75
C ASP A 143 9.15 -2.12 5.00
N PRO A 144 8.92 -2.76 6.17
CA PRO A 144 9.77 -2.57 7.35
C PRO A 144 11.19 -3.11 7.14
N GLY A 145 11.41 -3.96 6.10
CA GLY A 145 12.67 -4.62 5.83
C GLY A 145 13.01 -5.73 6.83
N GLU A 146 13.86 -6.66 6.43
CA GLU A 146 14.49 -7.62 7.34
C GLU A 146 15.66 -6.95 8.08
N TRP A 147 16.37 -6.07 7.35
CA TRP A 147 17.52 -5.33 7.87
C TRP A 147 17.22 -3.84 7.83
N TYR A 148 17.09 -3.24 9.00
CA TYR A 148 16.89 -1.81 9.13
C TYR A 148 18.12 -1.03 8.68
N GLU A 149 17.96 -0.22 7.62
CA GLU A 149 19.02 0.64 7.11
C GLU A 149 18.75 2.11 7.43
N ARG A 150 19.70 2.77 8.11
CA ARG A 150 19.52 4.14 8.60
C ARG A 150 19.40 5.21 7.52
N TRP A 151 19.86 4.95 6.31
CA TRP A 151 19.68 5.87 5.19
C TRP A 151 18.20 5.98 4.73
N HIS A 152 17.40 5.02 5.08
CA HIS A 152 15.97 5.07 4.80
C HIS A 152 15.33 6.26 5.50
N LYS A 153 14.50 7.06 4.81
CA LYS A 153 13.85 8.25 5.37
C LYS A 153 13.16 7.92 6.70
N THR A 154 13.26 8.82 7.69
CA THR A 154 12.75 8.57 9.05
C THR A 154 11.26 8.18 9.04
N ASP A 155 10.43 8.90 8.27
CA ASP A 155 9.00 8.64 8.21
C ASP A 155 8.67 7.32 7.54
N HIS A 156 9.43 6.87 6.53
CA HIS A 156 9.28 5.54 5.94
C HIS A 156 9.47 4.45 6.98
N ARG A 157 10.53 4.54 7.80
CA ARG A 157 10.79 3.59 8.88
C ARG A 157 9.67 3.57 9.89
N MET A 158 9.27 4.76 10.35
CA MET A 158 8.27 4.90 11.40
C MET A 158 6.88 4.49 10.92
N ALA A 159 6.50 4.83 9.69
CA ALA A 159 5.25 4.37 9.10
C ALA A 159 5.24 2.85 8.96
N ALA A 160 6.33 2.24 8.47
CA ALA A 160 6.45 0.79 8.32
C ALA A 160 6.31 0.08 9.67
N PHE A 161 7.12 0.46 10.68
CA PHE A 161 7.08 -0.15 12.01
C PHE A 161 5.75 0.11 12.71
N ASN A 162 5.25 1.35 12.67
CA ASN A 162 3.97 1.69 13.29
C ASN A 162 2.80 0.91 12.68
N THR A 163 2.79 0.74 11.35
CA THR A 163 1.76 -0.08 10.70
C THR A 163 1.81 -1.53 11.19
N MET A 164 3.01 -2.11 11.34
CA MET A 164 3.18 -3.46 11.87
C MET A 164 2.70 -3.58 13.32
N ASP A 165 3.09 -2.62 14.17
CA ASP A 165 2.63 -2.56 15.55
C ASP A 165 1.11 -2.39 15.64
N ALA A 166 0.51 -1.58 14.77
CA ALA A 166 -0.92 -1.37 14.71
C ALA A 166 -1.69 -2.62 14.24
N VAL A 167 -1.15 -3.38 13.26
CA VAL A 167 -1.71 -4.66 12.83
C VAL A 167 -1.73 -5.65 13.99
N ARG A 168 -0.61 -5.76 14.70
CA ARG A 168 -0.53 -6.59 15.91
C ARG A 168 -1.51 -6.15 16.97
N ALA A 169 -1.55 -4.86 17.27
CA ALA A 169 -2.45 -4.31 18.28
C ALA A 169 -3.92 -4.50 17.90
N ALA A 170 -4.26 -4.45 16.61
CA ALA A 170 -5.63 -4.61 16.14
C ALA A 170 -6.20 -5.99 16.45
N GLU A 171 -5.38 -7.05 16.45
CA GLU A 171 -5.80 -8.42 16.74
C GLU A 171 -6.18 -8.63 18.22
N PHE A 172 -5.54 -7.93 19.15
CA PHE A 172 -5.69 -8.18 20.60
C PHE A 172 -6.42 -7.04 21.29
N TRP A 173 -7.59 -7.30 21.87
CA TRP A 173 -8.47 -6.29 22.46
C TRP A 173 -7.87 -5.52 23.65
N LEU A 174 -6.88 -6.09 24.36
CA LEU A 174 -6.18 -5.43 25.47
C LEU A 174 -5.25 -4.30 25.03
N TYR A 175 -4.85 -4.28 23.75
CA TYR A 175 -4.28 -3.08 23.18
C TYR A 175 -5.40 -2.07 22.93
N PHE A 176 -5.27 -0.89 23.51
CA PHE A 176 -6.24 0.21 23.37
C PHE A 176 -7.70 -0.20 23.70
N PRO A 177 -7.97 -0.69 24.92
CA PRO A 177 -9.27 -1.26 25.27
C PRO A 177 -10.44 -0.28 25.11
N ASN A 178 -10.18 1.04 25.22
CA ASN A 178 -11.19 2.07 25.00
C ASN A 178 -11.76 2.07 23.58
N GLN A 179 -11.00 1.63 22.58
CA GLN A 179 -11.52 1.50 21.21
C GLN A 179 -12.68 0.50 21.16
N ARG A 180 -12.59 -0.61 21.90
CA ARG A 180 -13.69 -1.58 22.03
C ARG A 180 -14.79 -1.07 22.96
N LEU A 181 -14.42 -0.66 24.18
CA LEU A 181 -15.38 -0.37 25.25
C LEU A 181 -16.19 0.91 25.01
N GLN A 182 -15.60 1.91 24.35
CA GLN A 182 -16.21 3.24 24.15
C GLN A 182 -16.57 3.51 22.70
N GLN A 183 -15.82 2.93 21.74
CA GLN A 183 -15.99 3.21 20.31
C GLN A 183 -16.62 2.03 19.54
N GLY A 184 -16.79 0.86 20.18
CA GLY A 184 -17.34 -0.34 19.53
C GLY A 184 -16.46 -0.95 18.46
N LEU A 185 -15.15 -0.64 18.48
CA LEU A 185 -14.18 -1.17 17.52
C LEU A 185 -13.68 -2.55 18.00
N GLU A 186 -14.28 -3.61 17.48
CA GLU A 186 -13.90 -4.98 17.85
C GLU A 186 -12.52 -5.35 17.27
N PRO A 187 -11.78 -6.24 17.94
CA PRO A 187 -10.52 -6.78 17.45
C PRO A 187 -10.63 -7.31 16.03
N TYR A 188 -9.55 -7.14 15.29
CA TYR A 188 -9.49 -7.57 13.92
C TYR A 188 -8.10 -8.08 13.54
N LYS A 189 -8.03 -9.28 12.97
CA LYS A 189 -6.83 -9.86 12.40
C LYS A 189 -6.81 -9.59 10.91
N VAL A 190 -5.78 -8.88 10.44
CA VAL A 190 -5.56 -8.65 9.01
C VAL A 190 -5.15 -9.97 8.34
N PRO A 191 -5.89 -10.44 7.31
CA PRO A 191 -5.61 -11.75 6.71
C PRO A 191 -4.34 -11.79 5.88
N GLU A 192 -4.09 -10.74 5.09
CA GLU A 192 -2.97 -10.67 4.15
C GLU A 192 -2.28 -9.31 4.17
N MET A 193 -0.95 -9.32 4.00
CA MET A 193 -0.15 -8.11 3.91
C MET A 193 0.87 -8.18 2.79
N TYR A 194 1.03 -7.05 2.11
CA TYR A 194 2.03 -6.83 1.07
C TYR A 194 2.78 -5.55 1.35
N PHE A 195 4.11 -5.60 1.23
CA PHE A 195 4.98 -4.46 1.49
C PHE A 195 5.59 -3.99 0.18
N PHE A 196 5.35 -2.73 -0.18
CA PHE A 196 6.01 -2.08 -1.32
C PHE A 196 7.36 -1.47 -0.89
N TYR A 197 8.24 -1.22 -1.85
CA TYR A 197 9.65 -0.86 -1.65
C TYR A 197 10.48 -1.93 -0.90
N PRO A 198 10.28 -3.23 -1.17
CA PRO A 198 11.15 -4.23 -0.58
C PRO A 198 12.57 -4.10 -1.12
N ALA A 199 13.56 -4.50 -0.33
CA ALA A 199 14.88 -4.72 -0.88
C ALA A 199 14.81 -5.80 -2.00
N PRO A 200 15.60 -5.68 -3.08
CA PRO A 200 15.47 -6.57 -4.23
C PRO A 200 15.55 -8.07 -3.89
N GLN A 201 16.36 -8.43 -2.89
CA GLN A 201 16.52 -9.81 -2.42
C GLN A 201 15.36 -10.31 -1.56
N GLU A 202 14.54 -9.40 -1.02
CA GLU A 202 13.39 -9.72 -0.17
C GLU A 202 12.08 -9.76 -0.95
N ALA A 203 12.07 -9.22 -2.16
CA ALA A 203 10.92 -9.25 -3.04
C ALA A 203 10.55 -10.69 -3.43
N ASN A 204 9.36 -11.12 -3.01
CA ASN A 204 8.86 -12.47 -3.25
C ASN A 204 7.52 -12.51 -4.01
N TYR A 205 6.95 -11.34 -4.31
CA TYR A 205 5.69 -11.21 -5.04
C TYR A 205 5.80 -10.10 -6.09
N PHE A 206 5.29 -10.36 -7.29
CA PHE A 206 5.38 -9.44 -8.41
C PHE A 206 4.04 -9.34 -9.12
N VAL A 207 3.55 -8.12 -9.26
CA VAL A 207 2.32 -7.80 -9.97
C VAL A 207 2.67 -7.30 -11.37
N ASN A 208 2.14 -7.94 -12.41
CA ASN A 208 2.25 -7.43 -13.78
C ASN A 208 1.31 -6.25 -13.96
N ILE A 209 1.88 -5.06 -14.17
CA ILE A 209 1.13 -3.81 -14.33
C ILE A 209 1.12 -3.30 -15.77
N GLU A 210 1.58 -4.07 -16.75
CA GLU A 210 1.71 -3.64 -18.16
C GLU A 210 0.43 -2.97 -18.67
N SER A 211 -0.73 -3.53 -18.35
CA SER A 211 -2.03 -3.02 -18.83
C SER A 211 -2.46 -1.69 -18.23
N VAL A 212 -1.78 -1.22 -17.16
CA VAL A 212 -2.06 0.02 -16.43
C VAL A 212 -0.81 0.88 -16.22
N ALA A 213 0.33 0.50 -16.76
CA ALA A 213 1.60 1.19 -16.55
C ALA A 213 1.55 2.67 -16.96
N GLU A 214 0.95 2.97 -18.12
CA GLU A 214 0.79 4.37 -18.54
C GLU A 214 -0.12 5.16 -17.60
N LEU A 215 -1.18 4.55 -17.07
CA LEU A 215 -2.05 5.18 -16.09
C LEU A 215 -1.28 5.50 -14.79
N LYS A 216 -0.42 4.57 -14.33
CA LYS A 216 0.49 4.80 -13.19
C LYS A 216 1.42 6.00 -13.47
N PHE A 217 2.03 6.07 -14.65
CA PHE A 217 2.93 7.19 -15.00
C PHE A 217 2.19 8.52 -15.09
N GLU A 218 0.94 8.52 -15.60
CA GLU A 218 0.09 9.71 -15.58
C GLU A 218 -0.30 10.15 -14.15
N ALA A 219 -0.60 9.19 -13.27
CA ALA A 219 -0.88 9.46 -11.87
C ALA A 219 0.37 10.00 -11.14
N ALA A 220 1.53 9.35 -11.30
CA ALA A 220 2.79 9.80 -10.75
C ALA A 220 3.16 11.22 -11.21
N ALA A 221 2.86 11.58 -12.45
CA ALA A 221 3.09 12.91 -12.99
C ALA A 221 2.18 14.00 -12.38
N LYS A 222 1.18 13.65 -11.57
CA LYS A 222 0.42 14.63 -10.78
C LYS A 222 1.19 15.16 -9.57
N GLN A 223 2.26 14.47 -9.15
CA GLN A 223 3.13 14.86 -8.05
C GLN A 223 4.14 15.96 -8.50
N VAL A 224 3.64 17.00 -9.15
CA VAL A 224 4.45 18.04 -9.84
C VAL A 224 5.49 18.67 -8.92
N SER A 225 5.13 18.95 -7.67
CA SER A 225 6.03 19.60 -6.70
C SER A 225 7.28 18.77 -6.34
N GLN A 226 7.28 17.48 -6.68
CA GLN A 226 8.37 16.54 -6.35
C GLN A 226 9.40 16.38 -7.49
N PHE A 227 9.18 17.03 -8.61
CA PHE A 227 10.07 16.94 -9.78
C PHE A 227 10.70 18.28 -10.13
N GLU A 228 11.85 18.22 -10.79
CA GLU A 228 12.43 19.41 -11.41
C GLU A 228 11.59 19.84 -12.64
N PRO A 229 11.43 21.14 -12.88
CA PRO A 229 12.00 22.25 -12.11
C PRO A 229 11.14 22.69 -10.89
N ALA A 230 9.94 22.12 -10.69
CA ALA A 230 8.97 22.60 -9.71
C ALA A 230 9.43 22.43 -8.26
N VAL A 231 10.27 21.42 -7.96
CA VAL A 231 10.85 21.23 -6.61
C VAL A 231 11.78 22.40 -6.21
N ASN A 232 12.42 23.04 -7.22
CA ASN A 232 13.34 24.16 -7.03
C ASN A 232 12.63 25.52 -7.11
N GLN A 233 11.57 25.62 -7.93
CA GLN A 233 10.71 26.76 -8.04
C GLN A 233 9.32 26.30 -8.45
N TYR A 234 8.38 26.29 -7.52
CA TYR A 234 7.08 25.68 -7.75
C TYR A 234 6.30 26.35 -8.88
N ARG A 235 5.85 25.50 -9.80
CA ARG A 235 4.86 25.79 -10.83
C ARG A 235 3.75 24.75 -10.78
N PRO A 236 2.48 25.14 -10.93
CA PRO A 236 1.35 24.21 -10.81
C PRO A 236 1.22 23.22 -11.97
N ASP A 237 1.93 23.45 -13.07
CA ASP A 237 1.85 22.71 -14.33
C ASP A 237 3.26 22.45 -14.90
N TRP A 238 3.33 21.46 -15.78
CA TRP A 238 4.54 21.08 -16.48
C TRP A 238 4.64 21.83 -17.82
N ALA A 239 5.86 22.29 -18.18
CA ALA A 239 6.16 22.49 -19.57
C ALA A 239 6.12 21.12 -20.31
N PRO A 240 5.65 21.04 -21.58
CA PRO A 240 5.53 19.77 -22.29
C PRO A 240 6.82 18.93 -22.32
N GLU A 241 7.97 19.57 -22.44
CA GLU A 241 9.29 18.92 -22.44
C GLU A 241 9.64 18.34 -21.06
N ASP A 242 9.34 19.06 -19.98
CA ASP A 242 9.60 18.61 -18.61
C ASP A 242 8.73 17.41 -18.27
N LEU A 243 7.44 17.46 -18.60
CA LEU A 243 6.51 16.34 -18.42
C LEU A 243 6.97 15.09 -19.19
N LYS A 244 7.38 15.28 -20.45
CA LYS A 244 7.90 14.17 -21.29
C LYS A 244 9.13 13.54 -20.65
N LYS A 245 10.10 14.37 -20.21
CA LYS A 245 11.33 13.92 -19.58
C LYS A 245 11.03 13.16 -18.27
N ALA A 246 10.16 13.68 -17.39
CA ALA A 246 9.77 13.04 -16.15
C ALA A 246 9.14 11.65 -16.41
N LYS A 247 8.21 11.55 -17.35
CA LYS A 247 7.60 10.27 -17.73
C LYS A 247 8.59 9.27 -18.34
N GLU A 248 9.52 9.72 -19.16
CA GLU A 248 10.59 8.87 -19.71
C GLU A 248 11.48 8.31 -18.59
N GLU A 249 11.78 9.13 -17.57
CA GLU A 249 12.58 8.68 -16.43
C GLU A 249 11.80 7.68 -15.58
N MET A 250 10.54 7.92 -15.28
CA MET A 250 9.67 6.97 -14.58
C MET A 250 9.62 5.61 -15.30
N ARG A 251 9.47 5.61 -16.66
CA ARG A 251 9.47 4.37 -17.45
C ARG A 251 10.79 3.61 -17.37
N LYS A 252 11.93 4.32 -17.32
CA LYS A 252 13.25 3.70 -17.20
C LYS A 252 13.46 3.07 -15.82
N GLN A 253 12.97 3.73 -14.76
CA GLN A 253 13.13 3.28 -13.39
C GLN A 253 12.15 2.17 -13.01
N GLN A 254 11.01 2.06 -13.71
CA GLN A 254 10.01 1.03 -13.42
C GLN A 254 10.58 -0.37 -13.70
N PRO A 255 10.60 -1.28 -12.69
CA PRO A 255 11.10 -2.63 -12.87
C PRO A 255 10.38 -3.41 -13.96
N LYS A 256 11.11 -4.32 -14.61
CA LYS A 256 10.56 -5.24 -15.60
C LYS A 256 10.93 -6.68 -15.30
N ARG A 257 9.99 -7.59 -15.55
CA ARG A 257 10.22 -9.03 -15.58
C ARG A 257 9.64 -9.59 -16.88
N GLU A 258 10.42 -10.41 -17.58
CA GLU A 258 10.00 -11.03 -18.85
C GLU A 258 9.49 -10.01 -19.89
N GLY A 259 10.07 -8.79 -19.87
CA GLY A 259 9.69 -7.70 -20.78
C GLY A 259 8.51 -6.84 -20.35
N HIS A 260 7.78 -7.21 -19.32
CA HIS A 260 6.61 -6.50 -18.79
C HIS A 260 6.95 -5.64 -17.58
N TYR A 261 6.31 -4.48 -17.45
CA TYR A 261 6.37 -3.67 -16.25
C TYR A 261 5.75 -4.41 -15.07
N VAL A 262 6.46 -4.41 -13.94
CA VAL A 262 6.00 -5.05 -12.71
C VAL A 262 6.16 -4.12 -11.50
N GLU A 263 5.34 -4.34 -10.49
CA GLU A 263 5.57 -3.84 -9.14
C GLU A 263 6.00 -4.99 -8.24
N ALA A 264 7.02 -4.74 -7.43
CA ALA A 264 7.61 -5.73 -6.55
C ALA A 264 7.15 -5.52 -5.11
N PHE A 265 6.76 -6.61 -4.47
CA PHE A 265 6.32 -6.63 -3.09
C PHE A 265 7.05 -7.73 -2.31
N ARG A 266 7.15 -7.53 -1.00
CA ARG A 266 7.34 -8.63 -0.08
C ARG A 266 5.98 -8.98 0.52
N ARG A 267 5.46 -10.18 0.18
CA ARG A 267 4.27 -10.73 0.81
C ARG A 267 4.66 -11.35 2.14
N ALA A 268 3.97 -10.98 3.21
CA ALA A 268 4.14 -11.62 4.50
C ALA A 268 3.50 -13.02 4.48
N THR A 269 4.32 -14.06 4.62
CA THR A 269 3.86 -15.46 4.53
C THR A 269 3.66 -16.11 5.89
N GLU A 270 4.13 -15.50 7.00
CA GLU A 270 4.18 -16.12 8.32
C GLU A 270 3.78 -15.15 9.44
N PHE A 271 2.54 -14.63 9.39
CA PHE A 271 2.01 -13.77 10.47
C PHE A 271 1.64 -14.52 11.74
N ASN A 272 1.71 -15.85 11.77
CA ASN A 272 1.12 -16.71 12.80
C ASN A 272 2.12 -17.45 13.71
N GLN A 273 3.40 -17.09 13.71
CA GLN A 273 4.40 -17.83 14.49
C GLN A 273 4.73 -17.22 15.87
N TYR A 274 3.75 -16.56 16.49
CA TYR A 274 3.91 -16.12 17.91
C TYR A 274 2.72 -16.52 18.75
#